data_7a3fc155b75cbd1c6b3d3374ccae39ec
#
_entry.id   7a3fc155b75cbd1c6b3d3374ccae39ec
#
_cell.length_a   1.000
_cell.length_b   1.000
_cell.length_c   1.000
_cell.angle_alpha   90.00
_cell.angle_beta   90.00
_cell.angle_gamma   90.00
#
_symmetry.space_group_name_H-M   'P 1'
#
loop_
_entity.id
_entity.type
_entity.pdbx_description
1 polymer ?
#
loop_
_entity_poly.entity_id
_entity_poly.type
_entity_poly.pdbx_seq_one_letter_code
_entity_poly.pdbx_strand_id
1 'polypeptide(L)'
;DAEAETPAVPPGMWRNLAMMPMMWLSGKIDFADEFNLNLLRSIFAAVVVLSGATLYFTLLKVKAAKGNERRVKGPGQSQFYTIKEEDDTVSVGEYDAGKVKETLLQLGLGVCVMCVMHFKWGYVQPLMIHCLLQPSQVWDCKAVQVHLRGKEAEYPRPWKLGGGSPIEAWAQR
;
A
#
# COMPACT_ATOMS: atom_id res chain seq x y z
N ASP A 1 23.12 -9.45 34.30
CA ASP A 1 22.52 -8.18 33.85
C ASP A 1 21.66 -8.50 32.61
N ALA A 2 20.35 -8.70 32.86
CA ALA A 2 19.39 -8.89 31.79
C ALA A 2 19.09 -7.51 31.19
N GLU A 3 19.65 -7.19 30.05
CA GLU A 3 19.21 -6.05 29.24
C GLU A 3 17.71 -6.26 28.93
N ALA A 4 16.88 -5.42 29.51
CA ALA A 4 15.47 -5.37 29.22
C ALA A 4 15.31 -5.01 27.74
N GLU A 5 15.06 -6.00 26.86
CA GLU A 5 14.67 -5.75 25.47
C GLU A 5 13.43 -4.86 25.49
N THR A 6 13.63 -3.60 25.12
CA THR A 6 12.50 -2.70 24.87
C THR A 6 11.61 -3.35 23.79
N PRO A 7 10.32 -3.58 24.07
CA PRO A 7 9.45 -4.27 23.13
C PRO A 7 9.43 -3.50 21.81
N ALA A 8 9.85 -4.16 20.73
CA ALA A 8 9.87 -3.57 19.39
C ALA A 8 8.46 -3.10 19.02
N VAL A 9 8.30 -1.82 18.79
CA VAL A 9 7.03 -1.20 18.41
C VAL A 9 6.52 -1.88 17.13
N PRO A 10 5.31 -2.47 17.13
CA PRO A 10 4.81 -3.20 15.97
C PRO A 10 4.76 -2.29 14.73
N PRO A 11 5.17 -2.81 13.56
CA PRO A 11 5.12 -2.05 12.31
C PRO A 11 3.68 -1.60 12.03
N GLY A 12 3.46 -0.31 11.88
CA GLY A 12 2.15 0.31 11.70
C GLY A 12 1.60 1.08 12.90
N MET A 13 2.11 0.89 14.11
CA MET A 13 1.70 1.68 15.27
C MET A 13 1.97 3.17 15.06
N TRP A 14 3.05 3.54 14.41
CA TRP A 14 3.39 4.92 14.08
C TRP A 14 2.34 5.61 13.20
N ARG A 15 1.69 4.85 12.31
CA ARG A 15 0.60 5.38 11.48
C ARG A 15 -0.61 5.77 12.32
N ASN A 16 -0.96 4.91 13.28
CA ASN A 16 -2.09 5.18 14.17
C ASN A 16 -1.77 6.36 15.10
N LEU A 17 -0.54 6.45 15.60
CA LEU A 17 -0.09 7.59 16.40
C LEU A 17 -0.04 8.89 15.59
N ALA A 18 0.34 8.85 14.31
CA ALA A 18 0.37 10.02 13.45
C ALA A 18 -1.04 10.53 13.06
N MET A 19 -2.07 9.69 13.11
CA MET A 19 -3.43 10.10 12.83
C MET A 19 -3.98 11.09 13.86
N MET A 20 -3.67 10.93 15.16
CA MET A 20 -4.17 11.80 16.21
C MET A 20 -3.72 13.27 16.05
N PRO A 21 -2.39 13.57 15.94
CA PRO A 21 -1.96 14.92 15.71
C PRO A 21 -2.44 15.49 14.37
N MET A 22 -2.62 14.65 13.36
CA MET A 22 -3.13 15.06 12.06
C MET A 22 -4.60 15.48 12.13
N MET A 23 -5.44 14.73 12.86
CA MET A 23 -6.83 15.11 13.12
C MET A 23 -6.93 16.41 13.95
N TRP A 24 -6.05 16.57 14.94
CA TRP A 24 -5.98 17.81 15.71
C TRP A 24 -5.55 18.99 14.84
N LEU A 25 -4.54 18.82 13.99
CA LEU A 25 -4.05 19.84 13.07
C LEU A 25 -5.11 20.22 12.05
N SER A 26 -5.89 19.25 11.55
CA SER A 26 -6.98 19.49 10.59
C SER A 26 -8.04 20.45 11.15
N GLY A 27 -8.29 20.42 12.46
CA GLY A 27 -9.19 21.34 13.15
C GLY A 27 -8.63 22.77 13.32
N LYS A 28 -7.35 22.99 13.03
CA LYS A 28 -6.72 24.32 13.10
C LYS A 28 -6.61 25.01 11.75
N ILE A 29 -6.75 24.28 10.66
CA ILE A 29 -6.66 24.80 9.30
C ILE A 29 -8.08 25.18 8.85
N ASP A 30 -8.24 26.43 8.45
CA ASP A 30 -9.48 26.89 7.85
C ASP A 30 -9.56 26.41 6.39
N PHE A 31 -10.36 25.38 6.14
CA PHE A 31 -10.63 24.86 4.79
C PHE A 31 -11.81 25.55 4.09
N ALA A 32 -12.46 26.54 4.72
CA ALA A 32 -13.35 27.46 4.02
C ALA A 32 -12.57 28.45 3.15
N ASP A 33 -11.28 28.69 3.48
CA ASP A 33 -10.38 29.44 2.61
C ASP A 33 -10.01 28.60 1.37
N GLU A 34 -10.29 29.17 0.18
CA GLU A 34 -10.02 28.53 -1.11
C GLU A 34 -8.54 28.21 -1.33
N PHE A 35 -7.63 29.02 -0.80
CA PHE A 35 -6.20 28.77 -0.93
C PHE A 35 -5.81 27.48 -0.20
N ASN A 36 -6.22 27.32 1.06
CA ASN A 36 -5.93 26.11 1.84
C ASN A 36 -6.54 24.86 1.22
N LEU A 37 -7.77 24.98 0.72
CA LEU A 37 -8.46 23.87 0.06
C LEU A 37 -7.76 23.45 -1.25
N ASN A 38 -7.37 24.42 -2.08
CA ASN A 38 -6.69 24.14 -3.34
C ASN A 38 -5.26 23.61 -3.11
N LEU A 39 -4.58 24.08 -2.06
CA LEU A 39 -3.29 23.54 -1.64
C LEU A 39 -3.43 22.06 -1.27
N LEU A 40 -4.41 21.71 -0.45
CA LEU A 40 -4.67 20.31 -0.08
C LEU A 40 -4.99 19.44 -1.30
N ARG A 41 -5.81 19.90 -2.22
CA ARG A 41 -6.12 19.21 -3.50
C ARG A 41 -4.85 18.97 -4.33
N SER A 42 -3.98 19.96 -4.39
CA SER A 42 -2.70 19.86 -5.10
C SER A 42 -1.76 18.84 -4.45
N ILE A 43 -1.67 18.84 -3.13
CA ILE A 43 -0.89 17.84 -2.38
C ILE A 43 -1.46 16.44 -2.62
N PHE A 44 -2.79 16.28 -2.54
CA PHE A 44 -3.43 15.00 -2.82
C PHE A 44 -3.11 14.49 -4.23
N ALA A 45 -3.26 15.33 -5.24
CA ALA A 45 -2.93 14.98 -6.62
C ALA A 45 -1.45 14.57 -6.77
N ALA A 46 -0.53 15.32 -6.17
CA ALA A 46 0.90 15.01 -6.19
C ALA A 46 1.19 13.65 -5.52
N VAL A 47 0.59 13.38 -4.35
CA VAL A 47 0.75 12.10 -3.63
C VAL A 47 0.23 10.93 -4.47
N VAL A 48 -0.92 11.07 -5.11
CA VAL A 48 -1.50 10.03 -5.97
C VAL A 48 -0.60 9.76 -7.18
N VAL A 49 -0.14 10.81 -7.85
CA VAL A 49 0.76 10.68 -9.01
C VAL A 49 2.07 10.01 -8.63
N LEU A 50 2.71 10.45 -7.54
CA LEU A 50 3.97 9.88 -7.07
C LEU A 50 3.80 8.41 -6.63
N SER A 51 2.71 8.09 -5.96
CA SER A 51 2.38 6.72 -5.55
C SER A 51 2.16 5.81 -6.77
N GLY A 52 1.37 6.27 -7.74
CA GLY A 52 1.14 5.55 -8.99
C GLY A 52 2.42 5.36 -9.81
N ALA A 53 3.25 6.42 -9.92
CA ALA A 53 4.53 6.36 -10.61
C ALA A 53 5.50 5.37 -9.94
N THR A 54 5.56 5.33 -8.61
CA THR A 54 6.39 4.38 -7.86
C THR A 54 5.95 2.94 -8.12
N LEU A 55 4.66 2.66 -8.08
CA LEU A 55 4.12 1.33 -8.36
C LEU A 55 4.33 0.94 -9.83
N TYR A 56 4.13 1.87 -10.76
CA TYR A 56 4.39 1.64 -12.18
C TYR A 56 5.87 1.33 -12.44
N PHE A 57 6.78 2.10 -11.86
CA PHE A 57 8.21 1.85 -11.96
C PHE A 57 8.59 0.51 -11.34
N THR A 58 7.98 0.14 -10.22
CA THR A 58 8.13 -1.20 -9.61
C THR A 58 7.70 -2.29 -10.59
N LEU A 59 6.57 -2.12 -11.27
CA LEU A 59 6.08 -3.07 -12.26
C LEU A 59 7.08 -3.25 -13.43
N LEU A 60 7.69 -2.16 -13.91
CA LEU A 60 8.74 -2.24 -14.93
C LEU A 60 9.97 -3.01 -14.43
N LYS A 61 10.39 -2.76 -13.20
CA LYS A 61 11.49 -3.48 -12.55
C LYS A 61 11.19 -4.97 -12.39
N VAL A 62 9.97 -5.33 -11.97
CA VAL A 62 9.52 -6.73 -11.89
C VAL A 62 9.65 -7.42 -13.24
N LYS A 63 9.16 -6.80 -14.31
CA LYS A 63 9.22 -7.35 -15.67
C LYS A 63 10.65 -7.51 -16.20
N ALA A 64 11.57 -6.64 -15.78
CA ALA A 64 12.97 -6.66 -16.19
C ALA A 64 13.85 -7.57 -15.31
N ALA A 65 13.35 -8.06 -14.19
CA ALA A 65 14.14 -8.86 -13.24
C ALA A 65 14.52 -10.22 -13.82
N LYS A 66 15.77 -10.63 -13.62
CA LYS A 66 16.25 -11.97 -13.97
C LYS A 66 15.70 -12.99 -12.96
N GLY A 67 15.37 -14.19 -13.44
CA GLY A 67 14.84 -15.26 -12.58
C GLY A 67 13.31 -15.22 -12.36
N ASN A 68 12.60 -14.45 -13.17
CA ASN A 68 11.13 -14.40 -13.19
C ASN A 68 10.48 -15.77 -13.47
N GLU A 69 11.21 -16.71 -14.07
CA GLU A 69 10.75 -18.08 -14.37
C GLU A 69 10.74 -19.00 -13.15
N ARG A 70 11.41 -18.59 -12.06
CA ARG A 70 11.36 -19.33 -10.80
C ARG A 70 9.91 -19.52 -10.36
N ARG A 71 9.56 -20.70 -9.88
CA ARG A 71 8.19 -20.99 -9.45
C ARG A 71 8.10 -20.97 -7.94
N VAL A 72 6.99 -20.43 -7.45
CA VAL A 72 6.64 -20.42 -6.03
C VAL A 72 5.24 -20.99 -5.86
N LYS A 73 5.00 -21.62 -4.72
CA LYS A 73 3.67 -22.12 -4.39
C LYS A 73 2.70 -20.96 -4.31
N GLY A 74 1.60 -21.04 -5.06
CA GLY A 74 0.62 -19.95 -5.12
C GLY A 74 -0.18 -19.86 -3.82
N PRO A 75 -0.46 -18.61 -3.33
CA PRO A 75 -1.27 -18.42 -2.11
C PRO A 75 -2.78 -18.53 -2.38
N GLY A 76 -3.20 -19.01 -3.52
CA GLY A 76 -4.58 -19.08 -3.99
C GLY A 76 -4.79 -18.34 -5.31
N GLN A 77 -5.94 -18.58 -5.95
CA GLN A 77 -6.28 -17.93 -7.21
C GLN A 77 -6.42 -16.41 -7.06
N SER A 78 -5.91 -15.66 -8.04
CA SER A 78 -6.04 -14.21 -8.12
C SER A 78 -6.42 -13.80 -9.54
N GLN A 79 -7.19 -12.74 -9.69
CA GLN A 79 -7.53 -12.18 -11.01
C GLN A 79 -6.31 -11.58 -11.75
N PHE A 80 -5.17 -11.44 -11.08
CA PHE A 80 -3.97 -10.79 -11.62
C PHE A 80 -2.84 -11.75 -11.99
N TYR A 81 -2.95 -13.02 -11.62
CA TYR A 81 -2.00 -14.07 -12.00
C TYR A 81 -2.71 -15.43 -12.06
N THR A 82 -2.21 -16.29 -12.93
CA THR A 82 -2.77 -17.64 -13.14
C THR A 82 -1.91 -18.67 -12.45
N ILE A 83 -2.52 -19.48 -11.60
CA ILE A 83 -1.85 -20.63 -10.97
C ILE A 83 -2.00 -21.82 -11.90
N LYS A 84 -0.92 -22.57 -12.13
CA LYS A 84 -1.02 -23.85 -12.85
C LYS A 84 -1.65 -24.87 -11.92
N GLU A 85 -2.76 -25.46 -12.36
CA GLU A 85 -3.54 -26.43 -11.59
C GLU A 85 -2.77 -27.72 -11.27
N GLU A 86 -1.80 -28.11 -12.15
CA GLU A 86 -1.01 -29.32 -11.94
C GLU A 86 -0.10 -29.27 -10.71
N ASP A 87 0.52 -28.12 -10.41
CA ASP A 87 1.56 -27.99 -9.37
C ASP A 87 1.22 -26.95 -8.28
N ASP A 88 0.07 -26.30 -8.37
CA ASP A 88 -0.32 -25.17 -7.51
C ASP A 88 0.79 -24.10 -7.41
N THR A 89 1.47 -23.84 -8.53
CA THR A 89 2.61 -22.93 -8.61
C THR A 89 2.39 -21.79 -9.60
N VAL A 90 3.00 -20.65 -9.33
CA VAL A 90 3.03 -19.45 -10.19
C VAL A 90 4.46 -19.00 -10.40
N SER A 91 4.78 -18.36 -11.53
CA SER A 91 6.09 -17.78 -11.73
C SER A 91 6.28 -16.56 -10.81
N VAL A 92 7.51 -16.37 -10.30
CA VAL A 92 7.84 -15.25 -9.42
C VAL A 92 7.51 -13.91 -10.06
N GLY A 93 7.83 -13.75 -11.34
CA GLY A 93 7.56 -12.50 -12.05
C GLY A 93 6.06 -12.22 -12.22
N GLU A 94 5.27 -13.24 -12.53
CA GLU A 94 3.82 -13.11 -12.66
C GLU A 94 3.15 -12.83 -11.31
N TYR A 95 3.58 -13.51 -10.26
CA TYR A 95 3.11 -13.28 -8.90
C TYR A 95 3.40 -11.85 -8.42
N ASP A 96 4.66 -11.41 -8.54
CA ASP A 96 5.09 -10.08 -8.11
C ASP A 96 4.38 -8.98 -8.92
N ALA A 97 4.27 -9.15 -10.26
CA ALA A 97 3.53 -8.24 -11.11
C ALA A 97 2.04 -8.19 -10.76
N GLY A 98 1.45 -9.33 -10.44
CA GLY A 98 0.07 -9.43 -9.97
C GLY A 98 -0.16 -8.64 -8.70
N LYS A 99 0.75 -8.75 -7.72
CA LYS A 99 0.67 -7.99 -6.46
C LYS A 99 0.81 -6.48 -6.65
N VAL A 100 1.66 -6.03 -7.58
CA VAL A 100 1.74 -4.60 -7.93
C VAL A 100 0.45 -4.11 -8.59
N LYS A 101 -0.12 -4.90 -9.51
CA LYS A 101 -1.40 -4.55 -10.17
C LYS A 101 -2.56 -4.50 -9.17
N GLU A 102 -2.61 -5.42 -8.22
CA GLU A 102 -3.58 -5.43 -7.12
C GLU A 102 -3.47 -4.13 -6.29
N THR A 103 -2.25 -3.73 -5.93
CA THR A 103 -2.00 -2.49 -5.19
C THR A 103 -2.38 -1.24 -6.01
N LEU A 104 -2.11 -1.25 -7.33
CA LEU A 104 -2.55 -0.17 -8.24
C LEU A 104 -4.08 -0.07 -8.32
N LEU A 105 -4.78 -1.19 -8.39
CA LEU A 105 -6.24 -1.19 -8.38
C LEU A 105 -6.79 -0.64 -7.06
N GLN A 106 -6.22 -1.06 -5.93
CA GLN A 106 -6.60 -0.56 -4.61
C GLN A 106 -6.36 0.95 -4.49
N LEU A 107 -5.23 1.45 -5.00
CA LEU A 107 -4.95 2.89 -5.08
C LEU A 107 -6.03 3.60 -5.91
N GLY A 108 -6.33 3.10 -7.12
CA GLY A 108 -7.33 3.69 -8.00
C GLY A 108 -8.72 3.75 -7.38
N LEU A 109 -9.17 2.64 -6.78
CA LEU A 109 -10.46 2.57 -6.08
C LEU A 109 -10.49 3.53 -4.89
N GLY A 110 -9.42 3.59 -4.08
CA GLY A 110 -9.29 4.52 -2.96
C GLY A 110 -9.40 5.97 -3.42
N VAL A 111 -8.70 6.35 -4.49
CA VAL A 111 -8.76 7.69 -5.09
C VAL A 111 -10.19 8.01 -5.58
N CYS A 112 -10.85 7.08 -6.27
CA CYS A 112 -12.23 7.27 -6.73
C CYS A 112 -13.18 7.55 -5.56
N VAL A 113 -13.11 6.75 -4.49
CA VAL A 113 -13.93 6.94 -3.29
C VAL A 113 -13.64 8.30 -2.65
N MET A 114 -12.36 8.69 -2.50
CA MET A 114 -11.98 9.99 -1.94
C MET A 114 -12.48 11.16 -2.79
N CYS A 115 -12.39 11.05 -4.12
CA CYS A 115 -12.91 12.06 -5.03
C CYS A 115 -14.45 12.21 -4.86
N VAL A 116 -15.19 11.11 -4.82
CA VAL A 116 -16.64 11.15 -4.61
C VAL A 116 -16.99 11.79 -3.28
N MET A 117 -16.34 11.39 -2.19
CA MET A 117 -16.57 11.96 -0.86
C MET A 117 -16.26 13.46 -0.81
N HIS A 118 -15.19 13.88 -1.46
CA HIS A 118 -14.77 15.28 -1.47
C HIS A 118 -15.70 16.15 -2.33
N PHE A 119 -15.97 15.74 -3.59
CA PHE A 119 -16.74 16.58 -4.52
C PHE A 119 -18.25 16.53 -4.29
N LYS A 120 -18.80 15.39 -3.82
CA LYS A 120 -20.23 15.25 -3.59
C LYS A 120 -20.66 15.72 -2.20
N TRP A 121 -19.86 15.45 -1.18
CA TRP A 121 -20.20 15.76 0.22
C TRP A 121 -19.34 16.83 0.86
N GLY A 122 -18.30 17.33 0.17
CA GLY A 122 -17.41 18.37 0.68
C GLY A 122 -16.47 17.92 1.81
N TYR A 123 -16.31 16.62 2.02
CA TYR A 123 -15.45 16.12 3.09
C TYR A 123 -13.97 16.36 2.76
N VAL A 124 -13.29 17.07 3.66
CA VAL A 124 -11.87 17.43 3.53
C VAL A 124 -10.97 16.52 4.36
N GLN A 125 -11.43 16.11 5.55
CA GLN A 125 -10.65 15.28 6.46
C GLN A 125 -10.18 13.94 5.86
N PRO A 126 -11.03 13.16 5.14
CA PRO A 126 -10.58 11.92 4.50
C PRO A 126 -9.47 12.15 3.48
N LEU A 127 -9.50 13.29 2.77
CA LEU A 127 -8.47 13.66 1.80
C LEU A 127 -7.11 13.85 2.46
N MET A 128 -7.06 14.54 3.61
CA MET A 128 -5.85 14.72 4.40
C MET A 128 -5.28 13.39 4.91
N ILE A 129 -6.14 12.54 5.46
CA ILE A 129 -5.75 11.22 5.96
C ILE A 129 -5.16 10.39 4.83
N HIS A 130 -5.76 10.42 3.65
CA HIS A 130 -5.27 9.70 2.48
C HIS A 130 -3.89 10.20 2.04
N CYS A 131 -3.65 11.52 2.04
CA CYS A 131 -2.33 12.09 1.74
C CYS A 131 -1.21 11.56 2.65
N LEU A 132 -1.53 11.30 3.91
CA LEU A 132 -0.57 10.76 4.88
C LEU A 132 -0.37 9.24 4.75
N LEU A 133 -1.47 8.50 4.62
CA LEU A 133 -1.43 7.04 4.64
C LEU A 133 -0.95 6.44 3.31
N GLN A 134 -1.28 7.06 2.20
CA GLN A 134 -0.99 6.52 0.87
C GLN A 134 0.50 6.31 0.61
N PRO A 135 1.41 7.27 0.89
CA PRO A 135 2.83 7.06 0.71
C PRO A 135 3.37 5.92 1.56
N SER A 136 2.89 5.77 2.79
CA SER A 136 3.32 4.69 3.69
C SER A 136 2.83 3.31 3.19
N GLN A 137 1.61 3.22 2.64
CA GLN A 137 1.09 1.98 2.07
C GLN A 137 1.90 1.53 0.85
N VAL A 138 2.26 2.47 -0.03
CA VAL A 138 3.14 2.17 -1.18
C VAL A 138 4.52 1.76 -0.71
N TRP A 139 5.07 2.44 0.30
CA TRP A 139 6.38 2.12 0.86
C TRP A 139 6.41 0.73 1.50
N ASP A 140 5.34 0.36 2.21
CA ASP A 140 5.20 -0.95 2.87
C ASP A 140 4.86 -2.08 1.88
N CYS A 141 4.53 -1.75 0.63
CA CYS A 141 4.27 -2.76 -0.40
C CYS A 141 5.49 -3.66 -0.59
N LYS A 142 5.32 -4.96 -0.39
CA LYS A 142 6.42 -5.93 -0.43
C LYS A 142 7.12 -5.98 -1.79
N ALA A 143 6.38 -5.80 -2.88
CA ALA A 143 6.97 -5.69 -4.20
C ALA A 143 7.90 -4.48 -4.32
N VAL A 144 7.53 -3.32 -3.73
CA VAL A 144 8.38 -2.13 -3.66
C VAL A 144 9.63 -2.41 -2.82
N GLN A 145 9.47 -3.06 -1.65
CA GLN A 145 10.61 -3.41 -0.78
C GLN A 145 11.60 -4.34 -1.49
N VAL A 146 11.12 -5.34 -2.21
CA VAL A 146 11.96 -6.32 -2.92
C VAL A 146 12.62 -5.69 -4.14
N HIS A 147 11.86 -5.08 -5.04
CA HIS A 147 12.37 -4.66 -6.34
C HIS A 147 13.01 -3.28 -6.40
N LEU A 148 12.63 -2.35 -5.49
CA LEU A 148 13.27 -1.04 -5.40
C LEU A 148 14.33 -0.95 -4.32
N ARG A 149 14.16 -1.67 -3.19
CA ARG A 149 15.09 -1.63 -2.06
C ARG A 149 16.01 -2.85 -1.97
N GLY A 150 15.83 -3.85 -2.84
CA GLY A 150 16.68 -5.05 -2.87
C GLY A 150 16.52 -5.98 -1.66
N LYS A 151 15.41 -5.90 -0.93
CA LYS A 151 15.19 -6.69 0.30
C LYS A 151 14.58 -8.08 0.03
N GLU A 152 15.06 -8.79 -0.99
CA GLU A 152 14.48 -10.08 -1.38
C GLU A 152 14.61 -11.15 -0.28
N ALA A 153 15.74 -11.18 0.42
CA ALA A 153 15.99 -12.15 1.50
C ALA A 153 15.09 -11.92 2.73
N GLU A 154 14.66 -10.68 2.97
CA GLU A 154 13.81 -10.31 4.11
C GLU A 154 12.34 -10.71 3.87
N TYR A 155 11.92 -10.82 2.61
CA TYR A 155 10.53 -11.12 2.23
C TYR A 155 10.43 -12.37 1.34
N PRO A 156 10.52 -13.60 1.92
CA PRO A 156 10.33 -14.83 1.16
C PRO A 156 8.90 -14.92 0.59
N ARG A 157 8.79 -15.39 -0.65
CA ARG A 157 7.49 -15.63 -1.29
C ARG A 157 6.92 -17.01 -0.91
N PRO A 158 5.60 -17.23 -0.83
CA PRO A 158 4.54 -16.24 -1.08
C PRO A 158 4.42 -15.24 0.08
N TRP A 159 4.22 -13.98 -0.27
CA TRP A 159 4.07 -12.95 0.75
C TRP A 159 2.77 -13.14 1.51
N LYS A 160 2.86 -13.38 2.80
CA LYS A 160 1.69 -13.30 3.67
C LYS A 160 1.13 -11.88 3.52
N LEU A 161 -0.18 -11.77 3.28
CA LEU A 161 -0.88 -10.49 3.29
C LEU A 161 -0.57 -9.82 4.63
N GLY A 162 0.36 -8.88 4.60
CA GLY A 162 0.76 -8.12 5.78
C GLY A 162 -0.32 -7.08 6.06
N GLY A 163 -1.04 -7.28 7.14
CA GLY A 163 -2.17 -6.48 7.50
C GLY A 163 -3.45 -7.04 6.89
N GLY A 164 -3.73 -8.31 7.16
CA GLY A 164 -5.05 -8.88 6.91
C GLY A 164 -6.10 -7.91 7.41
N SER A 165 -7.12 -7.65 6.61
CA SER A 165 -8.29 -6.96 7.10
C SER A 165 -8.72 -7.66 8.39
N PRO A 166 -9.27 -6.95 9.37
CA PRO A 166 -9.79 -7.60 10.59
C PRO A 166 -10.69 -8.80 10.28
N ILE A 167 -11.30 -8.83 9.08
CA ILE A 167 -12.15 -9.89 8.54
C ILE A 167 -11.33 -11.17 8.23
N GLU A 168 -10.13 -11.05 7.64
CA GLU A 168 -9.27 -12.21 7.35
C GLU A 168 -8.66 -12.82 8.61
N ALA A 169 -8.31 -11.99 9.60
CA ALA A 169 -7.85 -12.45 10.90
C ALA A 169 -8.97 -13.21 11.66
N TRP A 170 -10.23 -12.88 11.38
CA TRP A 170 -11.41 -13.55 11.94
C TRP A 170 -11.70 -14.90 11.28
N ALA A 171 -11.51 -15.00 9.95
CA ALA A 171 -11.75 -16.21 9.17
C ALA A 171 -10.69 -17.31 9.39
N GLN A 172 -9.56 -16.99 10.03
CA GLN A 172 -8.47 -17.94 10.34
C GLN A 172 -8.50 -18.49 11.77
N ARG A 173 -9.52 -18.15 12.58
CA ARG A 173 -9.78 -18.71 13.91
C ARG A 173 -10.89 -19.72 13.88
#